data_683fa40512b10601c13534677ddd991b
#
_entry.id   683fa40512b10601c13534677ddd991b
#
_cell.length_a   1.000
_cell.length_b   1.000
_cell.length_c   1.000
_cell.angle_alpha   90.00
_cell.angle_beta   90.00
_cell.angle_gamma   90.00
#
_symmetry.space_group_name_H-M   'P 1'
#
loop_
_entity.id
_entity.type
_entity.pdbx_description
1 polymer ?
#
loop_
_entity_poly.entity_id
_entity_poly.type
_entity_poly.pdbx_seq_one_letter_code
_entity_poly.pdbx_strand_id
1 'polypeptide(L)'
;TRLEDFDYRSLDTTSNTYKTISYKYIVFAEGYRVSENPYFNNLPISPTKGELLEIEAEGISDEFIYLGSVFVQPIGKNKWRIGSTYQQNDSSLNPTDIMKEDLITKLNKGVTKPYKVVKHLCGVRPASEDRIPLLGVHPDIENMFIVNGMGSKAVSMAPLLTTEMVNYMVDKVPLPKEVDLSRF
;
A
#
# COMPACT_ATOMS: atom_id res chain seq x y z
N THR A 1 -15.82 -6.31 -8.78
CA THR A 1 -16.19 -4.89 -8.67
C THR A 1 -15.30 -4.28 -7.60
N ARG A 2 -14.54 -3.23 -7.94
CA ARG A 2 -13.84 -2.41 -6.96
C ARG A 2 -14.86 -1.48 -6.33
N LEU A 3 -15.02 -1.56 -5.02
CA LEU A 3 -15.92 -0.69 -4.27
C LEU A 3 -15.03 0.32 -3.53
N GLU A 4 -14.98 1.56 -4.00
CA GLU A 4 -14.22 2.64 -3.36
C GLU A 4 -14.93 3.16 -2.11
N ASP A 5 -16.28 3.08 -2.11
CA ASP A 5 -17.15 3.52 -1.01
C ASP A 5 -17.92 2.32 -0.44
N PHE A 6 -17.21 1.40 0.20
CA PHE A 6 -17.82 0.25 0.83
C PHE A 6 -18.51 0.65 2.13
N ASP A 7 -19.81 0.42 2.23
CA ASP A 7 -20.59 0.65 3.44
C ASP A 7 -20.72 -0.65 4.24
N TYR A 8 -19.93 -0.79 5.28
CA TYR A 8 -19.93 -1.99 6.15
C TYR A 8 -21.30 -2.31 6.76
N ARG A 9 -22.17 -1.30 6.94
CA ARG A 9 -23.54 -1.48 7.46
C ARG A 9 -24.47 -2.19 6.47
N SER A 10 -24.12 -2.16 5.20
CA SER A 10 -24.84 -2.85 4.12
C SER A 10 -24.37 -4.29 3.89
N LEU A 11 -23.40 -4.76 4.69
CA LEU A 11 -22.89 -6.13 4.63
C LEU A 11 -23.70 -7.01 5.59
N ASP A 12 -24.34 -8.04 5.05
CA ASP A 12 -24.98 -9.10 5.84
C ASP A 12 -24.15 -10.38 5.72
N THR A 13 -23.47 -10.70 6.81
CA THR A 13 -22.61 -11.88 6.91
C THR A 13 -23.38 -13.18 7.11
N THR A 14 -24.65 -13.11 7.51
CA THR A 14 -25.51 -14.28 7.70
C THR A 14 -26.05 -14.77 6.36
N SER A 15 -26.52 -13.86 5.51
CA SER A 15 -27.05 -14.19 4.19
C SER A 15 -26.00 -14.13 3.09
N ASN A 16 -24.75 -13.72 3.39
CA ASN A 16 -23.68 -13.51 2.44
C ASN A 16 -24.07 -12.53 1.32
N THR A 17 -24.60 -11.38 1.71
CA THR A 17 -25.02 -10.33 0.79
C THR A 17 -24.41 -8.98 1.12
N TYR A 18 -24.13 -8.22 0.08
CA TYR A 18 -23.79 -6.81 0.17
C TYR A 18 -24.75 -6.02 -0.72
N LYS A 19 -25.64 -5.23 -0.14
CA LYS A 19 -26.73 -4.57 -0.88
C LYS A 19 -27.50 -5.62 -1.70
N THR A 20 -27.46 -5.55 -3.02
CA THR A 20 -28.13 -6.48 -3.93
C THR A 20 -27.22 -7.60 -4.46
N ILE A 21 -25.97 -7.67 -3.99
CA ILE A 21 -24.97 -8.63 -4.48
C ILE A 21 -24.85 -9.78 -3.49
N SER A 22 -25.12 -11.01 -3.94
CA SER A 22 -24.76 -12.23 -3.19
C SER A 22 -23.31 -12.59 -3.48
N TYR A 23 -22.57 -13.02 -2.45
CA TYR A 23 -21.17 -13.42 -2.59
C TYR A 23 -20.92 -14.78 -1.94
N LYS A 24 -20.00 -15.54 -2.49
CA LYS A 24 -19.48 -16.75 -1.87
C LYS A 24 -18.32 -16.42 -0.92
N TYR A 25 -17.48 -15.50 -1.33
CA TYR A 25 -16.33 -15.01 -0.57
C TYR A 25 -16.27 -13.50 -0.64
N ILE A 26 -15.87 -12.87 0.44
CA ILE A 26 -15.53 -11.45 0.49
C ILE A 26 -14.06 -11.29 0.90
N VAL A 27 -13.30 -10.48 0.15
CA VAL A 27 -11.88 -10.23 0.42
C VAL A 27 -11.69 -8.73 0.61
N PHE A 28 -11.19 -8.33 1.76
CA PHE A 28 -10.82 -6.96 2.05
C PHE A 28 -9.35 -6.71 1.68
N ALA A 29 -9.11 -5.70 0.84
CA ALA A 29 -7.79 -5.28 0.38
C ALA A 29 -7.66 -3.75 0.46
N GLU A 30 -7.99 -3.19 1.62
CA GLU A 30 -8.29 -1.77 1.83
C GLU A 30 -7.04 -0.93 2.13
N GLY A 31 -5.89 -1.61 2.27
CA GLY A 31 -4.66 -0.96 2.64
C GLY A 31 -4.76 -0.33 4.04
N TYR A 32 -4.30 0.92 4.19
CA TYR A 32 -4.29 1.61 5.49
C TYR A 32 -5.68 1.91 6.06
N ARG A 33 -6.73 1.89 5.24
CA ARG A 33 -8.11 2.11 5.68
C ARG A 33 -8.69 0.92 6.44
N VAL A 34 -7.96 -0.16 6.60
CA VAL A 34 -8.38 -1.30 7.43
C VAL A 34 -8.74 -0.90 8.86
N SER A 35 -8.19 0.19 9.39
CA SER A 35 -8.55 0.75 10.70
C SER A 35 -10.01 1.20 10.79
N GLU A 36 -10.67 1.44 9.65
CA GLU A 36 -12.09 1.78 9.55
C GLU A 36 -12.98 0.55 9.40
N ASN A 37 -12.39 -0.63 9.14
CA ASN A 37 -13.10 -1.88 8.91
C ASN A 37 -13.48 -2.54 10.24
N PRO A 38 -14.77 -2.68 10.60
CA PRO A 38 -15.20 -3.21 11.88
C PRO A 38 -14.83 -4.69 12.11
N TYR A 39 -14.47 -5.41 11.05
CA TYR A 39 -14.09 -6.83 11.10
C TYR A 39 -12.60 -7.04 11.28
N PHE A 40 -11.76 -6.08 10.88
CA PHE A 40 -10.30 -6.21 10.84
C PHE A 40 -9.54 -5.01 11.41
N ASN A 41 -10.21 -4.10 12.13
CA ASN A 41 -9.59 -2.88 12.68
C ASN A 41 -8.58 -3.12 13.82
N ASN A 42 -8.58 -4.34 14.38
CA ASN A 42 -7.65 -4.75 15.44
C ASN A 42 -6.31 -5.28 14.89
N LEU A 43 -6.16 -5.37 13.57
CA LEU A 43 -4.91 -5.87 12.99
C LEU A 43 -3.76 -4.87 13.19
N PRO A 44 -2.53 -5.37 13.40
CA PRO A 44 -1.36 -4.54 13.64
C PRO A 44 -0.85 -3.90 12.34
N ILE A 45 -1.68 -3.07 11.71
CA ILE A 45 -1.36 -2.31 10.51
C ILE A 45 -1.28 -0.83 10.85
N SER A 46 -0.09 -0.26 10.64
CA SER A 46 0.18 1.14 10.89
C SER A 46 0.22 1.93 9.58
N PRO A 47 -0.56 3.02 9.45
CA PRO A 47 -0.47 3.89 8.30
C PRO A 47 0.92 4.56 8.29
N THR A 48 1.60 4.45 7.14
CA THR A 48 2.91 5.09 6.97
C THR A 48 2.88 5.97 5.73
N LYS A 49 2.76 7.27 5.95
CA LYS A 49 2.75 8.25 4.87
C LYS A 49 4.12 8.36 4.22
N GLY A 50 4.11 8.52 2.91
CA GLY A 50 5.30 8.82 2.12
C GLY A 50 5.00 9.87 1.08
N GLU A 51 5.88 10.87 1.00
CA GLU A 51 5.78 11.93 0.03
C GLU A 51 6.83 11.79 -1.06
N LEU A 52 6.49 12.22 -2.27
CA LEU A 52 7.27 12.09 -3.50
C LEU A 52 7.26 13.42 -4.24
N LEU A 53 8.36 13.74 -4.91
CA LEU A 53 8.39 14.81 -5.90
C LEU A 53 8.44 14.25 -7.32
N GLU A 54 7.77 14.92 -8.24
CA GLU A 54 8.08 14.79 -9.67
C GLU A 54 8.85 16.04 -10.10
N ILE A 55 9.98 15.83 -10.77
CA ILE A 55 10.81 16.89 -11.29
C ILE A 55 10.97 16.78 -12.80
N GLU A 56 11.25 17.88 -13.45
CA GLU A 56 11.75 17.93 -14.83
C GLU A 56 13.23 18.29 -14.77
N ALA A 57 14.07 17.50 -15.45
CA ALA A 57 15.51 17.70 -15.50
C ALA A 57 16.08 17.16 -16.83
N GLU A 58 17.03 17.86 -17.42
CA GLU A 58 17.76 17.39 -18.58
C GLU A 58 19.15 16.86 -18.19
N GLY A 59 19.69 15.97 -19.04
CA GLY A 59 21.06 15.45 -18.86
C GLY A 59 21.25 14.49 -17.70
N ILE A 60 20.19 13.91 -17.18
CA ILE A 60 20.20 12.73 -16.31
C ILE A 60 19.90 11.53 -17.21
N SER A 61 20.66 10.41 -17.08
CA SER A 61 20.39 9.20 -17.86
C SER A 61 19.12 8.51 -17.36
N ASP A 62 18.22 8.15 -18.27
CA ASP A 62 16.96 7.44 -17.96
C ASP A 62 17.06 5.91 -18.07
N GLU A 63 18.27 5.40 -18.30
CA GLU A 63 18.55 3.96 -18.34
C GLU A 63 18.52 3.30 -16.95
N PHE A 64 18.63 4.08 -15.89
CA PHE A 64 18.82 3.57 -14.51
C PHE A 64 17.86 4.24 -13.52
N ILE A 65 17.57 3.51 -12.43
CA ILE A 65 17.05 4.09 -11.19
C ILE A 65 18.24 4.35 -10.28
N TYR A 66 18.42 5.58 -9.89
CA TYR A 66 19.49 5.95 -8.96
C TYR A 66 19.00 5.77 -7.53
N LEU A 67 19.83 5.17 -6.70
CA LEU A 67 19.56 4.93 -5.28
C LEU A 67 20.62 5.64 -4.44
N GLY A 68 20.18 6.51 -3.55
CA GLY A 68 21.03 7.26 -2.65
C GLY A 68 20.24 7.68 -1.41
N SER A 69 20.39 8.95 -0.99
CA SER A 69 19.57 9.52 0.09
C SER A 69 18.07 9.54 -0.25
N VAL A 70 17.77 9.58 -1.54
CA VAL A 70 16.45 9.35 -2.17
C VAL A 70 16.65 8.49 -3.40
N PHE A 71 15.59 7.82 -3.86
CA PHE A 71 15.62 7.25 -5.20
C PHE A 71 15.29 8.33 -6.25
N VAL A 72 15.87 8.19 -7.44
CA VAL A 72 15.57 9.01 -8.61
C VAL A 72 15.17 8.05 -9.74
N GLN A 73 13.89 8.00 -10.05
CA GLN A 73 13.31 7.07 -11.01
C GLN A 73 12.84 7.80 -12.25
N PRO A 74 13.26 7.39 -13.47
CA PRO A 74 12.72 7.97 -14.68
C PRO A 74 11.25 7.60 -14.88
N ILE A 75 10.44 8.57 -15.30
CA ILE A 75 9.02 8.40 -15.64
C ILE A 75 8.72 8.88 -17.06
N GLY A 76 9.77 9.05 -17.87
CA GLY A 76 9.73 9.44 -19.29
C GLY A 76 9.73 10.94 -19.52
N LYS A 77 10.10 11.35 -20.75
CA LYS A 77 10.06 12.75 -21.20
C LYS A 77 10.81 13.73 -20.29
N ASN A 78 12.05 13.42 -19.91
CA ASN A 78 12.86 14.21 -18.97
C ASN A 78 12.18 14.45 -17.60
N LYS A 79 11.30 13.55 -17.17
CA LYS A 79 10.63 13.59 -15.88
C LYS A 79 11.12 12.47 -14.97
N TRP A 80 11.23 12.81 -13.70
CA TRP A 80 11.79 11.94 -12.67
C TRP A 80 10.91 11.95 -11.44
N ARG A 81 10.74 10.79 -10.82
CA ARG A 81 10.10 10.65 -9.52
C ARG A 81 11.15 10.48 -8.45
N ILE A 82 11.04 11.31 -7.43
CA ILE A 82 12.01 11.41 -6.32
C ILE A 82 11.33 10.99 -5.05
N GLY A 83 11.94 10.14 -4.27
CA GLY A 83 11.33 9.74 -3.00
C GLY A 83 12.18 8.80 -2.16
N SER A 84 11.60 8.43 -1.07
CA SER A 84 10.38 8.94 -0.48
C SER A 84 10.64 9.32 0.98
N THR A 85 9.76 10.13 1.53
CA THR A 85 9.71 10.33 2.98
C THR A 85 9.05 9.14 3.67
N TYR A 86 9.15 9.10 5.00
CA TYR A 86 8.62 8.02 5.81
C TYR A 86 8.09 8.56 7.14
N GLN A 87 6.78 8.71 7.25
CA GLN A 87 6.10 9.25 8.43
C GLN A 87 5.17 8.18 9.00
N GLN A 88 5.57 7.60 10.13
CA GLN A 88 4.78 6.59 10.82
C GLN A 88 3.54 7.20 11.47
N ASN A 89 2.48 6.41 11.54
CA ASN A 89 1.21 6.80 12.17
C ASN A 89 0.56 8.05 11.56
N ASP A 90 0.85 8.34 10.30
CA ASP A 90 0.23 9.43 9.55
C ASP A 90 -0.57 8.84 8.37
N SER A 91 -1.89 9.04 8.40
CA SER A 91 -2.83 8.65 7.35
C SER A 91 -3.29 9.82 6.49
N SER A 92 -2.73 11.02 6.69
CA SER A 92 -3.10 12.20 5.92
C SER A 92 -2.65 12.09 4.46
N LEU A 93 -3.47 12.62 3.56
CA LEU A 93 -3.20 12.63 2.13
C LEU A 93 -2.75 14.01 1.61
N ASN A 94 -2.39 14.92 2.50
CA ASN A 94 -1.92 16.25 2.16
C ASN A 94 -0.39 16.29 2.21
N PRO A 95 0.31 16.57 1.11
CA PRO A 95 1.75 16.82 1.12
C PRO A 95 2.11 18.02 1.99
N THR A 96 3.31 18.04 2.56
CA THR A 96 3.78 19.08 3.47
C THR A 96 5.05 19.77 2.96
N ASP A 97 5.16 21.09 3.15
CA ASP A 97 6.35 21.84 2.73
C ASP A 97 7.61 21.33 3.42
N ILE A 98 7.52 20.91 4.68
CA ILE A 98 8.66 20.36 5.44
C ILE A 98 9.22 19.12 4.74
N MET A 99 8.37 18.19 4.31
CA MET A 99 8.79 16.98 3.62
C MET A 99 9.29 17.28 2.20
N LYS A 100 8.72 18.29 1.54
CA LYS A 100 9.22 18.77 0.25
C LYS A 100 10.65 19.29 0.37
N GLU A 101 10.94 20.10 1.36
CA GLU A 101 12.27 20.65 1.61
C GLU A 101 13.28 19.55 1.99
N ASP A 102 12.87 18.56 2.78
CA ASP A 102 13.68 17.38 3.11
C ASP A 102 14.06 16.59 1.84
N LEU A 103 13.08 16.34 0.96
CA LEU A 103 13.32 15.65 -0.31
C LEU A 103 14.26 16.46 -1.23
N ILE A 104 14.09 17.76 -1.33
CA ILE A 104 14.96 18.65 -2.11
C ILE A 104 16.38 18.64 -1.54
N THR A 105 16.51 18.74 -0.22
CA THR A 105 17.82 18.69 0.45
C THR A 105 18.54 17.37 0.19
N LYS A 106 17.82 16.26 0.24
CA LYS A 106 18.36 14.92 -0.06
C LYS A 106 18.72 14.75 -1.53
N LEU A 107 17.87 15.26 -2.43
CA LEU A 107 18.09 15.21 -3.88
C LEU A 107 19.37 15.96 -4.27
N ASN A 108 19.57 17.14 -3.73
CA ASN A 108 20.73 18.00 -4.02
C ASN A 108 22.09 17.39 -3.60
N LYS A 109 22.08 16.33 -2.78
CA LYS A 109 23.31 15.58 -2.45
C LYS A 109 23.80 14.69 -3.59
N GLY A 110 22.91 14.32 -4.52
CA GLY A 110 23.23 13.38 -5.61
C GLY A 110 22.99 13.96 -7.01
N VAL A 111 22.05 14.87 -7.17
CA VAL A 111 21.70 15.46 -8.45
C VAL A 111 22.27 16.87 -8.54
N THR A 112 23.23 17.07 -9.43
CA THR A 112 23.89 18.36 -9.65
C THR A 112 23.34 19.12 -10.86
N LYS A 113 22.49 18.47 -11.67
CA LYS A 113 21.85 19.09 -12.83
C LYS A 113 20.70 20.00 -12.40
N PRO A 114 20.48 21.12 -13.12
CA PRO A 114 19.29 21.94 -12.87
C PRO A 114 18.01 21.14 -13.04
N TYR A 115 17.03 21.39 -12.18
CA TYR A 115 15.72 20.76 -12.25
C TYR A 115 14.61 21.71 -11.79
N LYS A 116 13.39 21.39 -12.17
CA LYS A 116 12.17 22.06 -11.72
C LYS A 116 11.24 21.04 -11.06
N VAL A 117 10.77 21.33 -9.85
CA VAL A 117 9.72 20.55 -9.21
C VAL A 117 8.38 20.85 -9.90
N VAL A 118 7.72 19.83 -10.43
CA VAL A 118 6.46 19.96 -11.16
C VAL A 118 5.27 19.40 -10.41
N LYS A 119 5.49 18.42 -9.50
CA LYS A 119 4.43 17.89 -8.63
C LYS A 119 5.00 17.52 -7.26
N HIS A 120 4.13 17.59 -6.27
CA HIS A 120 4.33 17.07 -4.93
C HIS A 120 3.18 16.13 -4.62
N LEU A 121 3.48 14.86 -4.36
CA LEU A 121 2.52 13.78 -4.20
C LEU A 121 2.72 13.12 -2.84
N CYS A 122 1.65 12.54 -2.30
CA CYS A 122 1.77 11.67 -1.14
C CYS A 122 0.87 10.43 -1.29
N GLY A 123 1.17 9.43 -0.48
CA GLY A 123 0.38 8.22 -0.35
C GLY A 123 0.64 7.56 0.99
N VAL A 124 -0.28 6.73 1.43
CA VAL A 124 -0.17 6.03 2.71
C VAL A 124 0.00 4.54 2.46
N ARG A 125 1.07 3.99 3.05
CA ARG A 125 1.40 2.57 2.98
C ARG A 125 0.75 1.85 4.15
N PRO A 126 0.11 0.70 3.93
CA PRO A 126 -0.33 -0.19 5.00
C PRO A 126 0.87 -1.02 5.48
N ALA A 127 1.60 -0.55 6.44
CA ALA A 127 2.71 -1.29 7.00
C ALA A 127 2.24 -2.12 8.20
N SER A 128 2.42 -3.45 8.14
CA SER A 128 2.31 -4.29 9.33
C SER A 128 3.46 -3.99 10.30
N GLU A 129 3.26 -4.19 11.59
CA GLU A 129 4.28 -3.93 12.61
C GLU A 129 5.56 -4.73 12.37
N ASP A 130 5.42 -5.98 11.96
CA ASP A 130 6.53 -6.89 11.64
C ASP A 130 7.06 -6.73 10.21
N ARG A 131 6.44 -5.85 9.40
CA ARG A 131 6.75 -5.62 7.97
C ARG A 131 6.55 -6.84 7.07
N ILE A 132 5.74 -7.80 7.52
CA ILE A 132 5.36 -8.99 6.78
C ILE A 132 3.89 -8.87 6.37
N PRO A 133 3.50 -9.20 5.14
CA PRO A 133 2.10 -9.16 4.71
C PRO A 133 1.17 -9.99 5.58
N LEU A 134 -0.10 -9.61 5.60
CA LEU A 134 -1.17 -10.27 6.34
C LEU A 134 -2.18 -10.85 5.36
N LEU A 135 -2.35 -12.18 5.41
CA LEU A 135 -3.34 -12.92 4.65
C LEU A 135 -4.11 -13.83 5.60
N GLY A 136 -5.40 -13.98 5.40
CA GLY A 136 -6.14 -14.97 6.18
C GLY A 136 -7.64 -14.80 6.15
N VAL A 137 -8.31 -15.69 6.86
CA VAL A 137 -9.75 -15.70 7.09
C VAL A 137 -10.06 -15.03 8.42
N HIS A 138 -11.21 -14.38 8.50
CA HIS A 138 -11.72 -13.86 9.77
C HIS A 138 -11.94 -15.02 10.77
N PRO A 139 -11.57 -14.89 12.05
CA PRO A 139 -11.65 -15.99 12.99
C PRO A 139 -13.05 -16.56 13.16
N ASP A 140 -14.10 -15.73 13.06
CA ASP A 140 -15.49 -16.12 13.31
C ASP A 140 -16.35 -16.15 12.04
N ILE A 141 -15.83 -15.75 10.86
CA ILE A 141 -16.60 -15.65 9.60
C ILE A 141 -15.83 -16.32 8.48
N GLU A 142 -16.14 -17.59 8.21
CA GLU A 142 -15.37 -18.48 7.33
C GLU A 142 -15.22 -18.04 5.86
N ASN A 143 -16.09 -17.16 5.39
CA ASN A 143 -16.06 -16.67 4.00
C ASN A 143 -15.58 -15.23 3.85
N MET A 144 -15.04 -14.67 4.95
CA MET A 144 -14.51 -13.31 5.01
C MET A 144 -12.98 -13.34 5.14
N PHE A 145 -12.30 -12.70 4.22
CA PHE A 145 -10.85 -12.77 4.10
C PHE A 145 -10.21 -11.38 4.02
N ILE A 146 -8.93 -11.33 4.33
CA ILE A 146 -8.12 -10.12 4.20
C ILE A 146 -6.80 -10.41 3.47
N VAL A 147 -6.37 -9.43 2.67
CA VAL A 147 -5.05 -9.34 2.05
C VAL A 147 -4.53 -7.94 2.29
N ASN A 148 -3.54 -7.77 3.17
CA ASN A 148 -3.07 -6.45 3.57
C ASN A 148 -1.60 -6.47 4.05
N GLY A 149 -1.12 -5.36 4.61
CA GLY A 149 0.18 -5.28 5.29
C GLY A 149 1.42 -5.26 4.39
N MET A 150 1.27 -5.13 3.07
CA MET A 150 2.40 -5.23 2.11
C MET A 150 3.32 -3.99 2.10
N GLY A 151 2.92 -2.90 2.76
CA GLY A 151 3.70 -1.67 2.81
C GLY A 151 4.03 -1.11 1.41
N SER A 152 5.30 -0.79 1.19
CA SER A 152 5.79 -0.29 -0.11
C SER A 152 6.07 -1.40 -1.14
N LYS A 153 5.98 -2.67 -0.75
CA LYS A 153 6.32 -3.83 -1.59
C LYS A 153 5.11 -4.43 -2.31
N ALA A 154 3.92 -3.84 -2.18
CA ALA A 154 2.67 -4.41 -2.68
C ALA A 154 2.73 -4.79 -4.17
N VAL A 155 3.31 -3.94 -5.02
CA VAL A 155 3.38 -4.19 -6.46
C VAL A 155 4.17 -5.46 -6.80
N SER A 156 5.27 -5.72 -6.09
CA SER A 156 6.10 -6.90 -6.32
C SER A 156 5.57 -8.17 -5.66
N MET A 157 4.88 -8.03 -4.52
CA MET A 157 4.44 -9.18 -3.72
C MET A 157 3.01 -9.63 -4.05
N ALA A 158 2.14 -8.71 -4.46
CA ALA A 158 0.73 -9.01 -4.68
C ALA A 158 0.47 -10.18 -5.64
N PRO A 159 1.18 -10.36 -6.77
CA PRO A 159 0.91 -11.48 -7.66
C PRO A 159 1.09 -12.85 -6.98
N LEU A 160 2.14 -13.02 -6.21
CA LEU A 160 2.38 -14.26 -5.45
C LEU A 160 1.35 -14.42 -4.33
N LEU A 161 1.20 -13.40 -3.49
CA LEU A 161 0.34 -13.47 -2.30
C LEU A 161 -1.15 -13.63 -2.64
N THR A 162 -1.60 -13.05 -3.74
CA THR A 162 -2.98 -13.28 -4.20
C THR A 162 -3.18 -14.70 -4.73
N THR A 163 -2.17 -15.30 -5.35
CA THR A 163 -2.22 -16.72 -5.73
C THR A 163 -2.32 -17.61 -4.50
N GLU A 164 -1.48 -17.41 -3.48
CA GLU A 164 -1.54 -18.13 -2.21
C GLU A 164 -2.92 -17.97 -1.55
N MET A 165 -3.46 -16.74 -1.55
CA MET A 165 -4.78 -16.47 -0.99
C MET A 165 -5.89 -17.21 -1.74
N VAL A 166 -5.86 -17.26 -3.07
CA VAL A 166 -6.84 -17.99 -3.89
C VAL A 166 -6.77 -19.49 -3.62
N ASN A 167 -5.57 -20.07 -3.58
CA ASN A 167 -5.37 -21.49 -3.26
C ASN A 167 -5.90 -21.81 -1.86
N TYR A 168 -5.68 -20.93 -0.89
CA TYR A 168 -6.24 -21.08 0.45
C TYR A 168 -7.77 -21.04 0.47
N MET A 169 -8.37 -20.07 -0.24
CA MET A 169 -9.82 -19.91 -0.28
C MET A 169 -10.52 -21.06 -0.99
N VAL A 170 -9.99 -21.49 -2.14
CA VAL A 170 -10.67 -22.42 -3.04
C VAL A 170 -10.26 -23.87 -2.76
N ASP A 171 -8.96 -24.13 -2.71
CA ASP A 171 -8.38 -25.46 -2.62
C ASP A 171 -8.00 -25.87 -1.20
N LYS A 172 -8.19 -24.97 -0.23
CA LYS A 172 -7.86 -25.17 1.20
C LYS A 172 -6.38 -25.49 1.44
N VAL A 173 -5.51 -25.03 0.55
CA VAL A 173 -4.06 -25.12 0.75
C VAL A 173 -3.67 -24.16 1.87
N PRO A 174 -3.00 -24.60 2.95
CA PRO A 174 -2.61 -23.73 4.03
C PRO A 174 -1.73 -22.56 3.57
N LEU A 175 -1.96 -21.38 4.15
CA LEU A 175 -1.09 -20.22 3.92
C LEU A 175 0.31 -20.47 4.52
N PRO A 176 1.37 -19.89 3.93
CA PRO A 176 2.67 -19.83 4.60
C PRO A 176 2.54 -19.16 5.97
N LYS A 177 3.12 -19.76 7.01
CA LYS A 177 2.98 -19.32 8.40
C LYS A 177 3.40 -17.85 8.61
N GLU A 178 4.37 -17.41 7.82
CA GLU A 178 4.91 -16.05 7.89
C GLU A 178 3.88 -14.97 7.52
N VAL A 179 2.94 -15.28 6.63
CA VAL A 179 1.93 -14.33 6.16
C VAL A 179 0.55 -14.61 6.72
N ASP A 180 0.34 -15.76 7.37
CA ASP A 180 -0.96 -16.16 7.93
C ASP A 180 -1.36 -15.19 9.05
N LEU A 181 -2.64 -14.77 9.01
CA LEU A 181 -3.23 -13.89 10.01
C LEU A 181 -3.21 -14.50 11.42
N SER A 182 -3.26 -15.83 11.53
CA SER A 182 -3.28 -16.55 12.79
C SER A 182 -2.01 -16.37 13.66
N ARG A 183 -0.97 -15.68 13.12
CA ARG A 183 0.23 -15.34 13.92
C ARG A 183 0.02 -14.18 14.89
N PHE A 184 -1.14 -13.52 14.84
CA PHE A 184 -1.59 -12.46 15.77
C PHE A 184 -2.90 -12.89 16.52
#